data_008684138868ef7fe808a0b36bc28c85
#
_entry.id   008684138868ef7fe808a0b36bc28c85
#
_cell.length_a   1.000
_cell.length_b   1.000
_cell.length_c   1.000
_cell.angle_alpha   90.00
_cell.angle_beta   90.00
_cell.angle_gamma   90.00
#
_symmetry.space_group_name_H-M   'P 1'
#
loop_
_entity.id
_entity.type
_entity.pdbx_description
1 polymer ?
#
loop_
_entity_poly.entity_id
_entity_poly.type
_entity_poly.pdbx_seq_one_letter_code
_entity_poly.pdbx_strand_id
1 'polypeptide(L)' 'MKLRLHGTPAECAAATERLRRTPGLHVQDQSRPYPDRGGELVRVYLTVHLNPAPAPGEGSG' A
#
# COMPACT_ATOMS: atom_id res chain seq x y z
N MET A 1 9.76 3.70 -0.89
CA MET A 1 8.76 4.22 -1.85
C MET A 1 7.51 4.60 -1.09
N LYS A 2 6.94 5.73 -1.40
CA LYS A 2 5.78 6.22 -0.68
C LYS A 2 4.56 6.23 -1.58
N LEU A 3 3.45 5.80 -1.03
CA LEU A 3 2.18 5.74 -1.75
C LEU A 3 1.15 6.56 -0.98
N ARG A 4 0.19 7.09 -1.74
CA ARG A 4 -0.95 7.75 -1.15
C ARG A 4 -2.20 7.10 -1.71
N LEU A 5 -3.03 6.59 -0.81
CA LEU A 5 -4.31 6.02 -1.18
C LEU A 5 -5.37 7.06 -0.89
N HIS A 6 -6.29 7.23 -1.83
CA HIS A 6 -7.36 8.23 -1.69
C HIS A 6 -8.66 7.60 -2.12
N GLY A 7 -9.58 7.49 -1.21
CA GLY A 7 -10.87 6.87 -1.48
C GLY A 7 -11.67 6.77 -0.19
N THR A 8 -12.71 5.96 -0.22
CA THR A 8 -13.48 5.72 1.00
C THR A 8 -12.60 4.98 2.01
N PRO A 9 -12.93 5.07 3.30
CA PRO A 9 -12.17 4.31 4.31
C PRO A 9 -12.13 2.82 3.99
N ALA A 10 -13.24 2.26 3.51
CA ALA A 10 -13.28 0.83 3.17
C ALA A 10 -12.36 0.53 2.00
N GLU A 11 -12.33 1.40 0.99
CA GLU A 11 -11.45 1.21 -0.16
C GLU A 11 -9.99 1.27 0.25
N CYS A 12 -9.65 2.24 1.07
CA CYS A 12 -8.26 2.38 1.52
C CYS A 12 -7.84 1.19 2.36
N ALA A 13 -8.72 0.70 3.23
CA ALA A 13 -8.42 -0.47 4.03
C ALA A 13 -8.23 -1.70 3.16
N ALA A 14 -9.10 -1.89 2.17
CA ALA A 14 -8.99 -3.03 1.27
C ALA A 14 -7.71 -2.96 0.45
N ALA A 15 -7.38 -1.77 -0.05
CA ALA A 15 -6.15 -1.61 -0.83
C ALA A 15 -4.92 -1.91 0.01
N THR A 16 -4.89 -1.41 1.24
CA THR A 16 -3.76 -1.65 2.13
C THR A 16 -3.61 -3.15 2.40
N GLU A 17 -4.72 -3.83 2.63
CA GLU A 17 -4.68 -5.26 2.88
C GLU A 17 -4.15 -6.01 1.68
N ARG A 18 -4.55 -5.63 0.48
CA ARG A 18 -4.05 -6.27 -0.72
C ARG A 18 -2.57 -6.03 -0.92
N LEU A 19 -2.11 -4.84 -0.62
CA LEU A 19 -0.69 -4.53 -0.71
C LEU A 19 0.11 -5.38 0.27
N ARG A 20 -0.43 -5.59 1.48
CA ARG A 20 0.25 -6.42 2.47
C ARG A 20 0.38 -7.86 2.03
N ARG A 21 -0.53 -8.32 1.18
CA ARG A 21 -0.52 -9.69 0.68
C ARG A 21 0.25 -9.86 -0.62
N THR A 22 0.78 -8.77 -1.16
CA THR A 22 1.49 -8.82 -2.43
C THR A 22 2.89 -9.34 -2.20
N PRO A 23 3.27 -10.45 -2.84
CA PRO A 23 4.64 -10.96 -2.69
C PRO A 23 5.66 -9.96 -3.20
N GLY A 24 6.76 -9.86 -2.49
CA GLY A 24 7.82 -8.95 -2.88
C GLY A 24 7.60 -7.51 -2.48
N LEU A 25 6.48 -7.22 -1.85
CA LEU A 25 6.16 -5.87 -1.41
C LEU A 25 5.93 -5.89 0.10
N HIS A 26 6.62 -5.03 0.81
CA HIS A 26 6.50 -4.95 2.25
C HIS A 26 5.96 -3.58 2.64
N VAL A 27 4.81 -3.55 3.31
CA VAL A 27 4.26 -2.31 3.84
C VAL A 27 4.98 -2.04 5.15
N GLN A 28 5.88 -1.08 5.10
CA GLN A 28 6.75 -0.79 6.22
C GLN A 28 6.07 0.12 7.22
N ASP A 29 5.22 1.02 6.74
CA ASP A 29 4.60 2.01 7.58
C ASP A 29 3.25 2.40 6.98
N GLN A 30 2.32 2.75 7.83
CA GLN A 30 0.96 3.08 7.42
C GLN A 30 0.44 4.18 8.34
N SER A 31 -0.02 5.27 7.74
CA SER A 31 -0.61 6.35 8.52
C SER A 31 -2.05 6.01 8.88
N ARG A 32 -2.58 6.72 9.85
CA ARG A 32 -4.02 6.69 10.07
C ARG A 32 -4.71 7.40 8.91
N PRO A 33 -6.01 7.12 8.71
CA PRO A 33 -6.75 7.81 7.66
C PRO A 33 -6.90 9.29 8.00
N TYR A 34 -6.66 10.14 7.02
CA TYR A 34 -6.87 11.57 7.14
C TYR A 34 -8.10 11.94 6.33
N PRO A 35 -9.19 12.38 6.97
CA PRO A 35 -10.41 12.71 6.23
C PRO A 35 -10.22 13.93 5.36
N ASP A 36 -10.84 13.89 4.18
CA ASP A 36 -10.93 15.04 3.31
C ASP A 36 -11.92 16.03 3.85
N ARG A 37 -11.99 17.17 3.19
CA ARG A 37 -12.86 18.26 3.63
C ARG A 37 -14.29 17.80 3.82
N GLY A 38 -14.82 16.98 2.94
CA GLY A 38 -16.18 16.48 3.06
C GLY A 38 -16.35 15.34 4.04
N GLY A 39 -15.26 14.73 4.49
CA GLY A 39 -15.31 13.64 5.45
C GLY A 39 -15.68 12.29 4.88
N GLU A 40 -16.02 12.23 3.59
CA GLU A 40 -16.42 10.97 2.97
C GLU A 40 -15.23 10.17 2.45
N LEU A 41 -14.21 10.87 2.00
CA LEU A 41 -13.00 10.23 1.49
C LEU A 41 -11.87 10.47 2.46
N VAL A 42 -10.93 9.56 2.47
CA VAL A 42 -9.76 9.67 3.34
C VAL A 42 -8.50 9.47 2.51
N ARG A 43 -7.39 9.93 3.07
CA ARG A 43 -6.07 9.71 2.50
C ARG A 43 -5.29 8.87 3.48
N VAL A 44 -4.61 7.86 2.96
CA VAL A 44 -3.74 7.01 3.77
C VAL A 44 -2.37 7.02 3.11
N TYR A 45 -1.35 7.30 3.88
CA TYR A 45 0.01 7.34 3.39
C TYR A 45 0.72 6.07 3.81
N LEU A 46 1.33 5.41 2.84
CA LEU A 46 2.07 4.17 3.09
C LEU A 46 3.51 4.35 2.71
N THR A 47 4.39 3.73 3.46
CA THR A 47 5.77 3.56 3.07
C THR A 47 5.94 2.08 2.75
N VAL A 48 6.36 1.78 1.53
CA VAL A 48 6.52 0.40 1.10
C VAL A 48 7.93 0.18 0.62
N HIS A 49 8.34 -1.06 0.75
CA HIS A 49 9.67 -1.50 0.34
C HIS A 49 9.50 -2.67 -0.62
N LEU A 50 10.14 -2.56 -1.77
CA LEU A 50 10.12 -3.66 -2.73
C LEU A 50 11.34 -4.51 -2.50
N ASN A 51 11.11 -5.78 -2.20
CA ASN A 51 12.21 -6.72 -2.10
C ASN A 51 12.65 -7.09 -3.52
N PRO A 52 13.95 -7.23 -3.75
CA PRO A 52 14.38 -7.72 -5.05
C PRO A 52 13.74 -9.08 -5.26
N ALA A 53 13.12 -9.25 -6.41
CA ALA A 53 12.52 -10.52 -6.72
C ALA A 53 13.61 -11.58 -6.66
N PRO A 54 13.36 -12.68 -5.96
CA PRO A 54 14.27 -13.80 -6.14
C PRO A 54 14.21 -14.12 -7.61
N ALA A 55 15.33 -14.18 -8.20
CA ALA A 55 15.37 -14.43 -9.60
C ALA A 55 14.59 -15.68 -9.90
N PRO A 56 13.69 -15.62 -10.63
CA PRO A 56 13.02 -16.83 -11.09
C PRO A 56 13.87 -17.45 -12.14
N GLY A 57 13.98 -16.33 -11.52
CA GLY A 57 14.17 -16.30 -11.97
C GLY A 57 14.49 -15.79 -12.44
N GLU A 58 14.61 -15.27 -12.05
CA GLU A 58 14.81 -14.93 -12.22
C GLU A 58 15.27 -15.22 -12.52
N GLY A 59 15.22 -15.42 -12.64
CA GLY A 59 15.39 -15.83 -12.92
C GLY A 59 15.59 -15.95 -13.42
N SER A 60 15.65 -16.24 -13.66
CA SER A 60 15.79 -16.44 -14.12
C SER A 60 16.00 -16.26 -14.47
N GLY A 61 16.05 -16.12 -14.45
CA GLY A 61 16.05 -15.94 -14.66
C GLY A 61 16.20 -15.71 -14.69
#